data_22a3924300eed81636f23107a88d5cf1
#
_entry.id   22a3924300eed81636f23107a88d5cf1
#
_cell.length_a   1.000
_cell.length_b   1.000
_cell.length_c   1.000
_cell.angle_alpha   90.00
_cell.angle_beta   90.00
_cell.angle_gamma   90.00
#
_symmetry.space_group_name_H-M   'P 1'
#
loop_
_entity.id
_entity.type
_entity.pdbx_description
1 polymer ?
#
loop_
_entity_poly.entity_id
_entity_poly.type
_entity_poly.pdbx_seq_one_letter_code
_entity_poly.pdbx_strand_id
1 'polypeptide(L)'
;SKYKKFVKGSIISDLIPRIIILPGKGIFSLGRNFKESQISLDIFLSVIKSIDWAKRIGNFKSIPKKEIFKMEYWPLERAKISNKKESNLSGNVVVVTGGCGTIGIATAKEFINEGAEVVLLDNDKKNIASIPKNIKSKSIIINCDVTNNLMVKKALKKVINSYGGIDIIISNAGKAFEGEMMKVKAETIRKS
;
A
#
# COMPACT_ATOMS: atom_id res chain seq x y z
N SER A 1 24.48 -4.94 -11.87
CA SER A 1 24.49 -4.27 -10.56
C SER A 1 25.66 -3.28 -10.52
N LYS A 2 25.43 -2.04 -10.08
CA LYS A 2 26.46 -0.98 -9.90
C LYS A 2 27.63 -1.42 -9.01
N TYR A 3 27.36 -2.36 -8.13
CA TYR A 3 28.29 -2.81 -7.09
C TYR A 3 28.91 -4.18 -7.34
N LYS A 4 28.64 -4.80 -8.49
CA LYS A 4 29.16 -6.14 -8.82
C LYS A 4 30.68 -6.28 -8.61
N LYS A 5 31.43 -5.18 -8.81
CA LYS A 5 32.88 -5.12 -8.59
C LYS A 5 33.29 -5.13 -7.11
N PHE A 6 32.39 -4.74 -6.20
CA PHE A 6 32.69 -4.58 -4.77
C PHE A 6 32.13 -5.75 -3.94
N VAL A 7 31.12 -6.46 -4.46
CA VAL A 7 30.44 -7.57 -3.77
C VAL A 7 31.21 -8.86 -4.03
N LYS A 8 32.21 -9.14 -3.21
CA LYS A 8 32.86 -10.46 -3.16
C LYS A 8 32.08 -11.31 -2.16
N GLY A 9 31.25 -12.24 -2.63
CA GLY A 9 30.57 -13.23 -1.78
C GLY A 9 29.44 -12.74 -0.87
N SER A 10 29.03 -11.47 -0.96
CA SER A 10 27.92 -10.93 -0.17
C SER A 10 26.59 -11.04 -0.93
N ILE A 11 25.48 -11.27 -0.20
CA ILE A 11 24.13 -11.21 -0.76
C ILE A 11 23.88 -9.80 -1.28
N ILE A 12 23.59 -9.68 -2.58
CA ILE A 12 23.26 -8.39 -3.19
C ILE A 12 21.95 -7.92 -2.58
N SER A 13 21.95 -6.71 -2.04
CA SER A 13 20.73 -6.04 -1.58
C SER A 13 19.77 -5.83 -2.76
N ASP A 14 18.51 -5.60 -2.44
CA ASP A 14 17.43 -5.34 -3.37
C ASP A 14 17.89 -4.56 -4.62
N LEU A 15 17.63 -5.11 -5.81
CA LEU A 15 18.01 -4.52 -7.09
C LEU A 15 17.01 -3.50 -7.62
N ILE A 16 15.86 -3.40 -6.97
CA ILE A 16 14.76 -2.51 -7.38
C ILE A 16 15.14 -1.07 -6.99
N PRO A 17 15.10 -0.11 -7.93
CA PRO A 17 15.33 1.28 -7.60
C PRO A 17 14.22 1.79 -6.68
N ARG A 18 14.58 2.44 -5.58
CA ARG A 18 13.60 3.03 -4.65
C ARG A 18 13.01 4.34 -5.15
N ILE A 19 13.71 5.03 -6.00
CA ILE A 19 13.30 6.30 -6.60
C ILE A 19 13.52 6.26 -8.12
N ILE A 20 12.49 6.65 -8.85
CA ILE A 20 12.52 6.84 -10.30
C ILE A 20 12.13 8.30 -10.59
N ILE A 21 13.01 9.03 -11.26
CA ILE A 21 12.75 10.41 -11.67
C ILE A 21 12.41 10.41 -13.16
N LEU A 22 11.25 10.94 -13.51
CA LEU A 22 10.85 11.21 -14.89
C LEU A 22 10.90 12.72 -15.15
N PRO A 23 11.86 13.21 -15.93
CA PRO A 23 11.98 14.64 -16.22
C PRO A 23 10.68 15.21 -16.79
N GLY A 24 10.24 16.34 -16.23
CA GLY A 24 8.99 16.99 -16.64
C GLY A 24 7.69 16.28 -16.23
N LYS A 25 7.77 15.13 -15.54
CA LYS A 25 6.60 14.38 -15.09
C LYS A 25 6.51 14.29 -13.58
N GLY A 26 7.63 13.96 -12.91
CA GLY A 26 7.64 13.83 -11.46
C GLY A 26 8.57 12.75 -10.94
N ILE A 27 8.29 12.33 -9.71
CA ILE A 27 9.08 11.34 -8.97
C ILE A 27 8.17 10.19 -8.61
N PHE A 28 8.63 8.97 -8.82
CA PHE A 28 7.99 7.75 -8.33
C PHE A 28 8.87 7.13 -7.26
N SER A 29 8.27 6.83 -6.13
CA SER A 29 8.91 6.12 -5.03
C SER A 29 8.38 4.69 -4.97
N LEU A 30 9.28 3.74 -4.78
CA LEU A 30 9.00 2.32 -4.71
C LEU A 30 9.36 1.77 -3.33
N GLY A 31 8.54 0.90 -2.79
CA GLY A 31 8.73 0.19 -1.54
C GLY A 31 8.09 -1.18 -1.60
N ARG A 32 8.39 -2.05 -0.64
CA ARG A 32 7.72 -3.35 -0.48
C ARG A 32 6.26 -3.20 -0.01
N ASN A 33 5.95 -2.06 0.59
CA ASN A 33 4.62 -1.63 0.99
C ASN A 33 4.52 -0.10 0.90
N PHE A 34 3.32 0.44 1.09
CA PHE A 34 3.05 1.87 1.01
C PHE A 34 3.92 2.69 1.97
N LYS A 35 4.09 2.23 3.21
CA LYS A 35 4.89 2.94 4.23
C LYS A 35 6.36 3.05 3.81
N GLU A 36 6.96 1.99 3.28
CA GLU A 36 8.35 2.03 2.80
C GLU A 36 8.52 2.95 1.60
N SER A 37 7.54 2.99 0.69
CA SER A 37 7.59 3.93 -0.43
C SER A 37 7.52 5.38 0.05
N GLN A 38 6.68 5.70 1.04
CA GLN A 38 6.61 7.04 1.64
C GLN A 38 7.92 7.42 2.32
N ILE A 39 8.50 6.54 3.13
CA ILE A 39 9.80 6.78 3.78
C ILE A 39 10.88 7.07 2.72
N SER A 40 10.93 6.28 1.64
CA SER A 40 11.89 6.50 0.55
C SER A 40 11.71 7.85 -0.12
N LEU A 41 10.45 8.28 -0.31
CA LEU A 41 10.13 9.59 -0.87
C LEU A 41 10.57 10.73 0.04
N ASP A 42 10.26 10.66 1.34
CA ASP A 42 10.60 11.69 2.32
C ASP A 42 12.12 11.88 2.43
N ILE A 43 12.86 10.76 2.47
CA ILE A 43 14.34 10.79 2.46
C ILE A 43 14.83 11.47 1.18
N PHE A 44 14.29 11.10 0.02
CA PHE A 44 14.71 11.67 -1.25
C PHE A 44 14.41 13.15 -1.37
N LEU A 45 13.25 13.62 -0.91
CA LEU A 45 12.91 15.05 -0.88
C LEU A 45 13.87 15.85 0.02
N SER A 46 14.31 15.29 1.14
CA SER A 46 15.33 15.90 2.00
C SER A 46 16.68 15.97 1.31
N VAL A 47 17.05 14.92 0.57
CA VAL A 47 18.29 14.90 -0.22
C VAL A 47 18.26 15.96 -1.33
N ILE A 48 17.14 16.14 -2.04
CA ILE A 48 16.99 17.20 -3.06
C ILE A 48 17.23 18.59 -2.47
N LYS A 49 16.62 18.86 -1.31
CA LYS A 49 16.83 20.16 -0.62
C LYS A 49 18.31 20.37 -0.27
N SER A 50 18.98 19.35 0.23
CA SER A 50 20.40 19.41 0.57
C SER A 50 21.27 19.66 -0.67
N ILE A 51 20.94 19.03 -1.80
CA ILE A 51 21.62 19.25 -3.08
C ILE A 51 21.41 20.69 -3.57
N ASP A 52 20.19 21.21 -3.50
CA ASP A 52 19.88 22.58 -3.90
C ASP A 52 20.66 23.59 -3.05
N TRP A 53 20.68 23.42 -1.74
CA TRP A 53 21.47 24.28 -0.85
C TRP A 53 22.96 24.19 -1.13
N ALA A 54 23.51 22.98 -1.32
CA ALA A 54 24.91 22.81 -1.66
C ALA A 54 25.30 23.54 -2.97
N LYS A 55 24.41 23.51 -3.98
CA LYS A 55 24.60 24.25 -5.25
C LYS A 55 24.59 25.77 -5.10
N ARG A 56 23.88 26.29 -4.09
CA ARG A 56 23.87 27.74 -3.81
C ARG A 56 25.14 28.23 -3.13
N ILE A 57 25.83 27.34 -2.39
CA ILE A 57 27.08 27.66 -1.67
C ILE A 57 28.30 27.33 -2.52
N GLY A 58 28.17 26.33 -3.42
CA GLY A 58 29.28 25.84 -4.24
C GLY A 58 28.86 24.74 -5.20
N ASN A 59 29.76 23.82 -5.51
CA ASN A 59 29.48 22.71 -6.40
C ASN A 59 29.11 21.46 -5.62
N PHE A 60 27.90 20.93 -5.85
CA PHE A 60 27.53 19.62 -5.32
C PHE A 60 28.36 18.52 -5.98
N LYS A 61 29.00 17.68 -5.15
CA LYS A 61 29.73 16.49 -5.57
C LYS A 61 29.27 15.31 -4.72
N SER A 62 28.79 14.25 -5.39
CA SER A 62 28.42 13.03 -4.69
C SER A 62 29.65 12.30 -4.13
N ILE A 63 29.50 11.59 -3.02
CA ILE A 63 30.55 10.74 -2.48
C ILE A 63 30.88 9.59 -3.46
N PRO A 64 32.14 9.08 -3.45
CA PRO A 64 32.53 7.99 -4.34
C PRO A 64 31.70 6.72 -4.11
N LYS A 65 31.41 5.97 -5.18
CA LYS A 65 30.65 4.72 -5.12
C LYS A 65 31.19 3.71 -4.13
N LYS A 66 32.51 3.69 -3.92
CA LYS A 66 33.19 2.81 -2.94
C LYS A 66 32.76 3.13 -1.51
N GLU A 67 32.61 4.41 -1.19
CA GLU A 67 32.20 4.83 0.16
C GLU A 67 30.70 4.59 0.38
N ILE A 68 29.85 4.81 -0.65
CA ILE A 68 28.44 4.42 -0.61
C ILE A 68 28.32 2.92 -0.34
N PHE A 69 29.11 2.10 -1.05
CA PHE A 69 29.10 0.65 -0.85
C PHE A 69 29.46 0.26 0.60
N LYS A 70 30.48 0.88 1.20
CA LYS A 70 30.85 0.60 2.58
C LYS A 70 29.70 0.88 3.57
N MET A 71 28.94 1.96 3.34
CA MET A 71 27.80 2.32 4.19
C MET A 71 26.63 1.34 3.99
N GLU A 72 26.26 1.04 2.75
CA GLU A 72 25.15 0.14 2.43
C GLU A 72 25.41 -1.31 2.89
N TYR A 73 26.66 -1.74 2.90
CA TYR A 73 27.06 -3.09 3.26
C TYR A 73 27.68 -3.18 4.66
N TRP A 74 27.53 -2.15 5.47
CA TRP A 74 28.00 -2.19 6.85
C TRP A 74 27.21 -3.24 7.66
N PRO A 75 27.92 -4.20 8.32
CA PRO A 75 27.27 -5.34 8.96
C PRO A 75 26.20 -4.96 10.00
N LEU A 76 26.42 -3.90 10.78
CA LEU A 76 25.47 -3.43 11.80
C LEU A 76 24.19 -2.87 11.19
N GLU A 77 24.28 -2.15 10.07
CA GLU A 77 23.08 -1.65 9.37
C GLU A 77 22.31 -2.79 8.72
N ARG A 78 22.99 -3.77 8.17
CA ARG A 78 22.34 -4.96 7.60
C ARG A 78 21.67 -5.83 8.65
N ALA A 79 22.25 -5.98 9.85
CA ALA A 79 21.62 -6.71 10.96
C ALA A 79 20.27 -6.11 11.39
N LYS A 80 20.11 -4.78 11.32
CA LYS A 80 18.85 -4.11 11.60
C LYS A 80 17.75 -4.44 10.60
N ILE A 81 18.11 -4.69 9.34
CA ILE A 81 17.18 -4.96 8.24
C ILE A 81 16.79 -6.44 8.17
N SER A 82 17.71 -7.36 8.50
CA SER A 82 17.56 -8.80 8.30
C SER A 82 16.56 -9.49 9.24
N ASN A 83 16.14 -8.85 10.33
CA ASN A 83 15.33 -9.47 11.38
C ASN A 83 13.80 -9.32 11.20
N LYS A 84 13.32 -8.68 10.15
CA LYS A 84 11.88 -8.63 9.87
C LYS A 84 11.49 -9.74 8.91
N LYS A 85 10.86 -10.79 9.45
CA LYS A 85 10.15 -11.78 8.62
C LYS A 85 9.05 -11.04 7.85
N GLU A 86 9.11 -11.06 6.54
CA GLU A 86 8.06 -10.48 5.71
C GLU A 86 6.79 -11.29 5.87
N SER A 87 5.65 -10.62 6.06
CA SER A 87 4.34 -11.27 6.06
C SER A 87 3.99 -11.66 4.62
N ASN A 88 3.20 -12.75 4.46
CA ASN A 88 2.91 -13.36 3.15
C ASN A 88 2.26 -12.39 2.15
N LEU A 89 1.46 -11.44 2.66
CA LEU A 89 0.73 -10.46 1.85
C LEU A 89 1.27 -9.03 2.00
N SER A 90 2.51 -8.89 2.48
CA SER A 90 3.14 -7.57 2.59
C SER A 90 3.20 -6.86 1.24
N GLY A 91 2.62 -5.67 1.19
CA GLY A 91 2.55 -4.85 -0.03
C GLY A 91 1.33 -5.12 -0.93
N ASN A 92 0.57 -6.17 -0.69
CA ASN A 92 -0.67 -6.41 -1.42
C ASN A 92 -1.77 -5.44 -0.95
N VAL A 93 -2.49 -4.89 -1.90
CA VAL A 93 -3.64 -4.00 -1.67
C VAL A 93 -4.93 -4.78 -1.82
N VAL A 94 -5.69 -4.90 -0.73
CA VAL A 94 -6.90 -5.71 -0.64
C VAL A 94 -8.12 -4.79 -0.47
N VAL A 95 -9.11 -4.92 -1.34
CA VAL A 95 -10.38 -4.21 -1.26
C VAL A 95 -11.48 -5.19 -0.85
N VAL A 96 -12.18 -4.90 0.26
CA VAL A 96 -13.29 -5.71 0.76
C VAL A 96 -14.59 -4.93 0.63
N THR A 97 -15.55 -5.41 -0.16
CA THR A 97 -16.89 -4.83 -0.26
C THR A 97 -17.76 -5.32 0.89
N GLY A 98 -18.67 -4.48 1.41
CA GLY A 98 -19.38 -4.76 2.67
C GLY A 98 -18.41 -4.97 3.83
N GLY A 99 -17.27 -4.27 3.77
CA GLY A 99 -16.11 -4.50 4.63
C GLY A 99 -16.30 -4.09 6.08
N CYS A 100 -17.34 -3.33 6.38
CA CYS A 100 -17.66 -2.89 7.74
C CYS A 100 -18.66 -3.80 8.46
N GLY A 101 -19.23 -4.78 7.74
CA GLY A 101 -20.07 -5.82 8.34
C GLY A 101 -19.25 -6.89 9.08
N THR A 102 -19.92 -7.80 9.79
CA THR A 102 -19.28 -8.81 10.65
C THR A 102 -18.27 -9.67 9.89
N ILE A 103 -18.66 -10.23 8.73
CA ILE A 103 -17.79 -11.06 7.91
C ILE A 103 -16.67 -10.22 7.31
N GLY A 104 -16.99 -9.01 6.80
CA GLY A 104 -16.01 -8.10 6.22
C GLY A 104 -14.91 -7.69 7.20
N ILE A 105 -15.27 -7.38 8.45
CA ILE A 105 -14.29 -7.05 9.51
C ILE A 105 -13.42 -8.25 9.86
N ALA A 106 -14.00 -9.45 9.97
CA ALA A 106 -13.23 -10.67 10.24
C ALA A 106 -12.22 -10.94 9.11
N THR A 107 -12.67 -10.84 7.86
CA THR A 107 -11.82 -10.96 6.68
C THR A 107 -10.71 -9.90 6.67
N ALA A 108 -11.05 -8.64 6.90
CA ALA A 108 -10.09 -7.54 6.95
C ALA A 108 -9.01 -7.77 8.01
N LYS A 109 -9.39 -8.29 9.19
CA LYS A 109 -8.45 -8.59 10.28
C LYS A 109 -7.40 -9.60 9.85
N GLU A 110 -7.79 -10.68 9.17
CA GLU A 110 -6.84 -11.70 8.71
C GLU A 110 -5.88 -11.13 7.63
N PHE A 111 -6.39 -10.35 6.66
CA PHE A 111 -5.53 -9.68 5.69
C PHE A 111 -4.54 -8.70 6.33
N ILE A 112 -4.98 -7.93 7.34
CA ILE A 112 -4.10 -7.02 8.10
C ILE A 112 -3.03 -7.81 8.86
N ASN A 113 -3.37 -8.96 9.46
CA ASN A 113 -2.43 -9.80 10.17
C ASN A 113 -1.35 -10.37 9.23
N GLU A 114 -1.73 -10.70 7.99
CA GLU A 114 -0.82 -11.14 6.92
C GLU A 114 -0.07 -9.98 6.24
N GLY A 115 -0.22 -8.75 6.73
CA GLY A 115 0.57 -7.59 6.30
C GLY A 115 0.06 -6.86 5.07
N ALA A 116 -1.17 -7.14 4.62
CA ALA A 116 -1.78 -6.44 3.50
C ALA A 116 -2.23 -5.01 3.87
N GLU A 117 -2.26 -4.14 2.86
CA GLU A 117 -2.92 -2.84 2.92
C GLU A 117 -4.42 -3.03 2.63
N VAL A 118 -5.28 -2.76 3.59
CA VAL A 118 -6.71 -3.10 3.49
C VAL A 118 -7.58 -1.86 3.30
N VAL A 119 -8.50 -1.95 2.34
CA VAL A 119 -9.51 -0.95 2.08
C VAL A 119 -10.91 -1.56 2.23
N LEU A 120 -11.74 -0.93 3.03
CA LEU A 120 -13.12 -1.35 3.30
C LEU A 120 -14.10 -0.45 2.53
N LEU A 121 -14.90 -1.03 1.68
CA LEU A 121 -16.00 -0.34 1.02
C LEU A 121 -17.32 -0.74 1.70
N ASP A 122 -18.07 0.24 2.18
CA ASP A 122 -19.38 0.01 2.80
C ASP A 122 -20.26 1.23 2.65
N ASN A 123 -21.58 1.06 2.62
CA ASN A 123 -22.56 2.15 2.55
C ASN A 123 -23.36 2.32 3.85
N ASP A 124 -23.25 1.38 4.78
CA ASP A 124 -23.96 1.44 6.06
C ASP A 124 -23.20 2.31 7.07
N LYS A 125 -23.78 3.47 7.37
CA LYS A 125 -23.18 4.42 8.32
C LYS A 125 -23.02 3.85 9.74
N LYS A 126 -23.93 2.94 10.17
CA LYS A 126 -23.86 2.30 11.49
C LYS A 126 -22.67 1.35 11.55
N ASN A 127 -22.51 0.50 10.53
CA ASN A 127 -21.37 -0.40 10.42
C ASN A 127 -20.04 0.38 10.40
N ILE A 128 -19.96 1.44 9.58
CA ILE A 128 -18.78 2.30 9.49
C ILE A 128 -18.45 2.94 10.86
N ALA A 129 -19.46 3.36 11.62
CA ALA A 129 -19.27 3.97 12.93
C ALA A 129 -18.80 2.95 14.00
N SER A 130 -19.19 1.68 13.87
CA SER A 130 -18.91 0.61 14.84
C SER A 130 -17.62 -0.14 14.61
N ILE A 131 -16.81 0.24 13.61
CA ILE A 131 -15.55 -0.44 13.31
C ILE A 131 -14.59 -0.40 14.49
N PRO A 132 -13.99 -1.54 14.89
CA PRO A 132 -13.01 -1.61 15.95
C PRO A 132 -11.79 -0.69 15.69
N LYS A 133 -11.30 0.00 16.71
CA LYS A 133 -10.19 0.97 16.60
C LYS A 133 -8.94 0.38 15.96
N ASN A 134 -8.62 -0.86 16.26
CA ASN A 134 -7.45 -1.58 15.73
C ASN A 134 -7.56 -1.87 14.23
N ILE A 135 -8.75 -2.05 13.69
CA ILE A 135 -8.99 -2.19 12.24
C ILE A 135 -8.99 -0.81 11.59
N LYS A 136 -9.71 0.15 12.19
CA LYS A 136 -9.83 1.52 11.69
C LYS A 136 -8.47 2.22 11.52
N SER A 137 -7.53 1.97 12.42
CA SER A 137 -6.18 2.56 12.36
C SER A 137 -5.28 1.93 11.29
N LYS A 138 -5.63 0.76 10.76
CA LYS A 138 -4.84 -0.02 9.80
C LYS A 138 -5.51 -0.21 8.45
N SER A 139 -6.65 0.44 8.22
CA SER A 139 -7.38 0.34 6.96
C SER A 139 -7.89 1.69 6.49
N ILE A 140 -8.11 1.82 5.18
CA ILE A 140 -8.85 2.95 4.62
C ILE A 140 -10.31 2.55 4.48
N ILE A 141 -11.22 3.41 4.95
CA ILE A 141 -12.65 3.19 4.86
C ILE A 141 -13.22 4.18 3.84
N ILE A 142 -13.97 3.67 2.88
CA ILE A 142 -14.59 4.47 1.83
C ILE A 142 -16.10 4.18 1.83
N ASN A 143 -16.90 5.22 2.00
CA ASN A 143 -18.35 5.10 1.82
C ASN A 143 -18.63 4.84 0.33
N CYS A 144 -19.18 3.67 0.03
CA CYS A 144 -19.44 3.22 -1.33
C CYS A 144 -20.63 2.27 -1.39
N ASP A 145 -21.62 2.63 -2.17
CA ASP A 145 -22.69 1.72 -2.59
C ASP A 145 -22.19 0.95 -3.82
N VAL A 146 -22.00 -0.36 -3.67
CA VAL A 146 -21.48 -1.24 -4.74
C VAL A 146 -22.48 -1.44 -5.89
N THR A 147 -23.76 -1.10 -5.69
CA THR A 147 -24.76 -1.10 -6.76
C THR A 147 -24.67 0.15 -7.64
N ASN A 148 -23.92 1.17 -7.22
CA ASN A 148 -23.72 2.42 -7.94
C ASN A 148 -22.35 2.44 -8.64
N ASN A 149 -22.35 2.23 -9.96
CA ASN A 149 -21.14 2.20 -10.78
C ASN A 149 -20.24 3.44 -10.65
N LEU A 150 -20.84 4.63 -10.48
CA LEU A 150 -20.05 5.87 -10.33
C LEU A 150 -19.33 5.92 -8.98
N MET A 151 -20.00 5.46 -7.90
CA MET A 151 -19.40 5.37 -6.59
C MET A 151 -18.27 4.34 -6.58
N VAL A 152 -18.47 3.17 -7.19
CA VAL A 152 -17.44 2.13 -7.32
C VAL A 152 -16.23 2.66 -8.08
N LYS A 153 -16.42 3.29 -9.25
CA LYS A 153 -15.32 3.89 -10.01
C LYS A 153 -14.54 4.94 -9.21
N LYS A 154 -15.23 5.81 -8.46
CA LYS A 154 -14.60 6.81 -7.61
C LYS A 154 -13.82 6.16 -6.46
N ALA A 155 -14.40 5.14 -5.83
CA ALA A 155 -13.74 4.42 -4.73
C ALA A 155 -12.45 3.72 -5.22
N LEU A 156 -12.53 2.95 -6.31
CA LEU A 156 -11.35 2.27 -6.88
C LEU A 156 -10.27 3.26 -7.32
N LYS A 157 -10.66 4.39 -7.95
CA LYS A 157 -9.71 5.45 -8.30
C LYS A 157 -9.01 6.02 -7.06
N LYS A 158 -9.74 6.19 -5.94
CA LYS A 158 -9.15 6.64 -4.69
C LYS A 158 -8.14 5.62 -4.14
N VAL A 159 -8.44 4.32 -4.22
CA VAL A 159 -7.52 3.25 -3.81
C VAL A 159 -6.25 3.29 -4.66
N ILE A 160 -6.40 3.33 -5.99
CA ILE A 160 -5.26 3.38 -6.92
C ILE A 160 -4.39 4.62 -6.68
N ASN A 161 -5.00 5.77 -6.44
CA ASN A 161 -4.25 6.99 -6.14
C ASN A 161 -3.51 6.92 -4.80
N SER A 162 -4.03 6.15 -3.82
CA SER A 162 -3.40 6.02 -2.50
C SER A 162 -2.28 4.98 -2.48
N TYR A 163 -2.45 3.87 -3.18
CA TYR A 163 -1.57 2.70 -3.08
C TYR A 163 -0.87 2.34 -4.39
N GLY A 164 -1.26 2.94 -5.51
CA GLY A 164 -0.69 2.66 -6.83
C GLY A 164 -1.36 1.52 -7.59
N GLY A 165 -2.18 0.69 -6.94
CA GLY A 165 -2.86 -0.45 -7.56
C GLY A 165 -3.83 -1.15 -6.62
N ILE A 166 -4.37 -2.27 -7.09
CA ILE A 166 -5.23 -3.19 -6.34
C ILE A 166 -4.81 -4.61 -6.74
N ASP A 167 -4.51 -5.45 -5.77
CA ASP A 167 -4.07 -6.83 -6.01
C ASP A 167 -5.20 -7.84 -5.79
N ILE A 168 -6.05 -7.61 -4.77
CA ILE A 168 -7.10 -8.54 -4.37
C ILE A 168 -8.41 -7.78 -4.16
N ILE A 169 -9.51 -8.31 -4.67
CA ILE A 169 -10.87 -7.83 -4.40
C ILE A 169 -11.68 -8.96 -3.79
N ILE A 170 -12.24 -8.69 -2.60
CA ILE A 170 -13.18 -9.59 -1.92
C ILE A 170 -14.59 -9.06 -2.09
N SER A 171 -15.37 -9.74 -2.91
CA SER A 171 -16.82 -9.44 -3.11
C SER A 171 -17.59 -10.08 -1.96
N ASN A 172 -17.81 -9.31 -0.89
CA ASN A 172 -18.51 -9.74 0.31
C ASN A 172 -19.80 -8.94 0.56
N ALA A 173 -19.98 -7.79 -0.10
CA ALA A 173 -21.22 -7.04 0.01
C ALA A 173 -22.41 -7.86 -0.51
N GLY A 174 -23.45 -7.98 0.31
CA GLY A 174 -24.67 -8.67 -0.05
C GLY A 174 -25.75 -8.44 1.00
N LYS A 175 -27.00 -8.68 0.62
CA LYS A 175 -28.14 -8.67 1.52
C LYS A 175 -28.93 -9.96 1.33
N ALA A 176 -29.18 -10.67 2.42
CA ALA A 176 -30.13 -11.76 2.40
C ALA A 176 -31.58 -11.19 2.44
N PHE A 177 -32.44 -11.72 1.61
CA PHE A 177 -33.85 -11.43 1.65
C PHE A 177 -34.60 -12.70 2.03
N GLU A 178 -35.49 -12.61 3.02
CA GLU A 178 -36.36 -13.69 3.39
C GLU A 178 -37.62 -13.67 2.47
N GLY A 179 -38.03 -14.83 2.01
CA GLY A 179 -39.27 -14.98 1.20
C GLY A 179 -39.27 -16.24 0.38
N GLU A 180 -40.47 -16.66 -0.06
CA GLU A 180 -40.61 -17.75 -1.00
C GLU A 180 -40.04 -17.36 -2.37
N MET A 181 -39.15 -18.19 -2.89
CA MET A 181 -38.39 -17.93 -4.13
C MET A 181 -39.27 -17.54 -5.31
N MET A 182 -40.46 -18.15 -5.38
CA MET A 182 -41.47 -17.87 -6.42
C MET A 182 -42.13 -16.48 -6.32
N LYS A 183 -42.02 -15.83 -5.17
CA LYS A 183 -42.62 -14.51 -4.89
C LYS A 183 -41.61 -13.38 -4.87
N VAL A 184 -40.33 -13.68 -4.92
CA VAL A 184 -39.25 -12.67 -4.90
C VAL A 184 -39.17 -11.95 -6.25
N LYS A 185 -39.31 -10.61 -6.24
CA LYS A 185 -39.15 -9.80 -7.44
C LYS A 185 -37.70 -9.82 -7.95
N ALA A 186 -37.53 -9.83 -9.28
CA ALA A 186 -36.21 -9.82 -9.92
C ALA A 186 -35.29 -8.67 -9.45
N GLU A 187 -35.89 -7.49 -9.11
CA GLU A 187 -35.13 -6.37 -8.54
C GLU A 187 -34.57 -6.66 -7.15
N THR A 188 -35.24 -7.47 -6.35
CA THR A 188 -34.77 -7.89 -5.02
C THR A 188 -33.59 -8.82 -5.15
N ILE A 189 -33.66 -9.76 -6.10
CA ILE A 189 -32.52 -10.69 -6.39
C ILE A 189 -31.27 -9.93 -6.89
N ARG A 190 -31.46 -8.86 -7.69
CA ARG A 190 -30.35 -8.05 -8.18
C ARG A 190 -29.67 -7.19 -7.09
N LYS A 191 -30.33 -7.01 -5.95
CA LYS A 191 -29.83 -6.25 -4.80
C LYS A 191 -29.26 -7.14 -3.69
N SER A 192 -29.35 -8.47 -3.83
CA SER A 192 -28.70 -9.45 -2.99
C SER A 192 -27.29 -9.79 -3.53
#